data_7b21cf4805567a9947b3dbc26fa72d61
#
_entry.id   7b21cf4805567a9947b3dbc26fa72d61
#
_cell.length_a   1.000
_cell.length_b   1.000
_cell.length_c   1.000
_cell.angle_alpha   90.00
_cell.angle_beta   90.00
_cell.angle_gamma   90.00
#
_symmetry.space_group_name_H-M   'P 1'
#
loop_
_entity.id
_entity.type
_entity.pdbx_description
1 polymer ?
#
loop_
_entity_poly.entity_id
_entity_poly.type
_entity_poly.pdbx_seq_one_letter_code
_entity_poly.pdbx_strand_id
1 'polypeptide(L)'
;MKNRLVIFGLLILLMMSSCIVYHPMPIDIPLISEKNDFRVDAGISIVPSANATVSYGLTDKIAIQGFGSVGADDRYYIQAATGLYKNKGNNKVFELYGGFGYGYGNAYKDANPGNLLGDYQLYFGQANFGKISSSSSNFETGFGLKAGYLHSNLTDKNYYGWTSETGPFKIYHDESILFEPVGFIRFGGNRLRINVKLGGTLIYKFTNKDRNLPYSYLNLGIGLNYRL
;
A
#
# COMPACT_ATOMS: atom_id res chain seq x y z
N MET A 1 7.18 -31.52 -13.99
CA MET A 1 6.05 -31.38 -13.06
C MET A 1 6.21 -30.23 -12.06
N LYS A 2 7.36 -29.99 -11.41
CA LYS A 2 7.57 -28.93 -10.41
C LYS A 2 7.18 -27.52 -10.90
N ASN A 3 7.54 -27.12 -12.11
CA ASN A 3 7.26 -25.78 -12.64
C ASN A 3 5.75 -25.52 -12.90
N ARG A 4 4.98 -26.55 -13.21
CA ARG A 4 3.53 -26.41 -13.40
C ARG A 4 2.77 -26.20 -12.08
N LEU A 5 3.26 -26.78 -11.00
CA LEU A 5 2.70 -26.59 -9.65
C LEU A 5 2.95 -25.18 -9.13
N VAL A 6 4.13 -24.61 -9.41
CA VAL A 6 4.49 -23.23 -9.04
C VAL A 6 3.62 -22.22 -9.81
N ILE A 7 3.44 -22.43 -11.12
CA ILE A 7 2.60 -21.58 -11.96
C ILE A 7 1.12 -21.67 -11.52
N PHE A 8 0.64 -22.86 -11.19
CA PHE A 8 -0.72 -23.07 -10.70
C PHE A 8 -0.95 -22.43 -9.32
N GLY A 9 0.03 -22.52 -8.41
CA GLY A 9 -0.01 -21.84 -7.11
C GLY A 9 -0.01 -20.31 -7.26
N LEU A 10 0.76 -19.77 -8.20
CA LEU A 10 0.79 -18.34 -8.52
C LEU A 10 -0.56 -17.85 -9.11
N LEU A 11 -1.18 -18.67 -9.96
CA LEU A 11 -2.50 -18.37 -10.53
C LEU A 11 -3.62 -18.38 -9.47
N ILE A 12 -3.56 -19.31 -8.51
CA ILE A 12 -4.52 -19.36 -7.39
C ILE A 12 -4.37 -18.14 -6.49
N LEU A 13 -3.14 -17.72 -6.20
CA LEU A 13 -2.85 -16.49 -5.44
C LEU A 13 -3.41 -15.24 -6.14
N LEU A 14 -3.33 -15.16 -7.47
CA LEU A 14 -3.88 -14.06 -8.26
C LEU A 14 -5.42 -14.05 -8.26
N MET A 15 -6.07 -15.21 -8.14
CA MET A 15 -7.53 -15.29 -8.12
C MET A 15 -8.16 -14.92 -6.76
N MET A 16 -7.42 -14.95 -5.67
CA MET A 16 -7.96 -14.67 -4.32
C MET A 16 -8.11 -13.17 -3.99
N SER A 17 -7.69 -12.27 -4.87
CA SER A 17 -7.56 -10.84 -4.55
C SER A 17 -8.66 -9.93 -5.12
N SER A 18 -9.76 -10.47 -5.64
CA SER A 18 -10.69 -9.69 -6.46
C SER A 18 -11.86 -9.01 -5.73
N CYS A 19 -12.03 -9.22 -4.41
CA CYS A 19 -13.15 -8.67 -3.64
C CYS A 19 -12.62 -7.91 -2.43
N ILE A 20 -12.02 -6.73 -2.64
CA ILE A 20 -11.48 -5.92 -1.56
C ILE A 20 -11.89 -4.46 -1.68
N VAL A 21 -12.23 -3.85 -0.56
CA VAL A 21 -12.48 -2.42 -0.44
C VAL A 21 -11.18 -1.70 -0.10
N TYR A 22 -10.59 -2.01 1.06
CA TYR A 22 -9.28 -1.48 1.38
C TYR A 22 -8.23 -2.25 0.60
N HIS A 23 -7.53 -1.52 -0.25
CA HIS A 23 -6.47 -2.06 -1.07
C HIS A 23 -5.13 -1.74 -0.44
N PRO A 24 -4.56 -2.68 0.36
CA PRO A 24 -3.27 -2.45 0.97
C PRO A 24 -2.21 -2.39 -0.12
N MET A 25 -1.50 -1.27 -0.15
CA MET A 25 -0.39 -1.06 -1.08
C MET A 25 0.92 -1.37 -0.40
N PRO A 26 1.87 -2.01 -1.08
CA PRO A 26 3.21 -2.14 -0.55
C PRO A 26 3.73 -0.74 -0.22
N ILE A 27 3.96 -0.48 1.08
CA ILE A 27 4.45 0.82 1.56
C ILE A 27 5.72 1.16 0.79
N ASP A 28 5.84 2.40 0.32
CA ASP A 28 7.11 2.84 -0.21
C ASP A 28 8.03 3.32 0.90
N ILE A 29 9.27 2.84 0.84
CA ILE A 29 10.35 3.15 1.77
C ILE A 29 11.44 3.85 0.96
N PRO A 30 11.41 5.20 0.86
CA PRO A 30 12.30 5.92 -0.03
C PRO A 30 13.76 5.83 0.40
N LEU A 31 14.07 5.84 1.70
CA LEU A 31 15.40 5.96 2.28
C LEU A 31 16.12 7.25 1.83
N ILE A 32 15.46 8.38 2.01
CA ILE A 32 16.05 9.69 1.77
C ILE A 32 17.27 9.88 2.68
N SER A 33 18.41 10.22 2.11
CA SER A 33 19.68 10.24 2.85
C SER A 33 20.29 11.62 3.00
N GLU A 34 19.86 12.59 2.18
CA GLU A 34 20.40 13.95 2.14
C GLU A 34 19.39 14.94 1.55
N LYS A 35 19.65 16.20 1.72
CA LYS A 35 18.87 17.26 1.07
C LYS A 35 18.96 17.15 -0.45
N ASN A 36 17.84 17.41 -1.14
CA ASN A 36 17.66 17.27 -2.57
C ASN A 36 17.72 15.81 -3.08
N ASP A 37 17.83 14.79 -2.21
CA ASP A 37 17.63 13.39 -2.64
C ASP A 37 16.22 13.24 -3.18
N PHE A 38 16.09 12.91 -4.46
CA PHE A 38 14.82 12.74 -5.16
C PHE A 38 14.66 11.29 -5.58
N ARG A 39 13.54 10.70 -5.23
CA ARG A 39 13.24 9.30 -5.55
C ARG A 39 11.85 9.14 -6.13
N VAL A 40 11.76 8.34 -7.16
CA VAL A 40 10.51 7.87 -7.76
C VAL A 40 10.49 6.36 -7.72
N ASP A 41 9.39 5.80 -7.27
CA ASP A 41 9.11 4.37 -7.29
C ASP A 41 7.81 4.15 -8.05
N ALA A 42 7.79 3.28 -9.06
CA ALA A 42 6.60 2.96 -9.80
C ALA A 42 6.52 1.45 -10.01
N GLY A 43 5.36 0.86 -9.84
CA GLY A 43 5.22 -0.58 -9.91
C GLY A 43 3.78 -1.08 -9.98
N ILE A 44 3.70 -2.39 -9.91
CA ILE A 44 2.44 -3.14 -9.85
C ILE A 44 2.43 -4.01 -8.61
N SER A 45 1.24 -4.36 -8.13
CA SER A 45 1.07 -5.26 -7.00
C SER A 45 0.25 -6.51 -7.36
N ILE A 46 0.35 -7.53 -6.49
CA ILE A 46 -0.35 -8.81 -6.66
C ILE A 46 -1.87 -8.63 -6.65
N VAL A 47 -2.36 -7.69 -5.86
CA VAL A 47 -3.73 -7.19 -6.00
C VAL A 47 -3.70 -6.25 -7.20
N PRO A 48 -4.35 -6.58 -8.32
CA PRO A 48 -4.13 -5.89 -9.59
C PRO A 48 -4.26 -4.38 -9.47
N SER A 49 -3.11 -3.70 -9.40
CA SER A 49 -3.03 -2.24 -9.33
C SER A 49 -1.68 -1.74 -9.82
N ALA A 50 -1.67 -0.55 -10.40
CA ALA A 50 -0.48 0.22 -10.67
C ALA A 50 -0.33 1.30 -9.60
N ASN A 51 0.90 1.57 -9.18
CA ASN A 51 1.19 2.56 -8.16
C ASN A 51 2.46 3.36 -8.49
N ALA A 52 2.52 4.56 -7.93
CA ALA A 52 3.70 5.39 -8.02
C ALA A 52 3.88 6.19 -6.72
N THR A 53 5.14 6.37 -6.33
CA THR A 53 5.54 7.22 -5.20
C THR A 53 6.59 8.20 -5.65
N VAL A 54 6.49 9.44 -5.18
CA VAL A 54 7.51 10.47 -5.33
C VAL A 54 7.93 10.91 -3.94
N SER A 55 9.22 10.94 -3.66
CA SER A 55 9.78 11.35 -2.38
C SER A 55 10.93 12.33 -2.59
N TYR A 56 11.03 13.33 -1.71
CA TYR A 56 12.02 14.39 -1.82
C TYR A 56 12.54 14.84 -0.46
N GLY A 57 13.86 14.93 -0.35
CA GLY A 57 14.55 15.52 0.80
C GLY A 57 14.52 17.04 0.76
N LEU A 58 13.55 17.65 1.46
CA LEU A 58 13.33 19.09 1.45
C LEU A 58 14.44 19.87 2.18
N THR A 59 14.89 19.33 3.29
CA THR A 59 16.00 19.86 4.10
C THR A 59 16.92 18.72 4.51
N ASP A 60 17.96 18.95 5.30
CA ASP A 60 18.86 17.92 5.82
C ASP A 60 18.18 16.96 6.83
N LYS A 61 16.93 17.22 7.19
CA LYS A 61 16.17 16.41 8.18
C LYS A 61 14.74 16.13 7.78
N ILE A 62 14.16 16.91 6.87
CA ILE A 62 12.74 16.84 6.50
C ILE A 62 12.61 16.30 5.08
N ALA A 63 11.74 15.32 4.93
CA ALA A 63 11.33 14.80 3.62
C ALA A 63 9.82 14.87 3.45
N ILE A 64 9.39 14.89 2.19
CA ILE A 64 7.98 14.81 1.78
C ILE A 64 7.81 13.61 0.87
N GLN A 65 6.60 13.03 0.88
CA GLN A 65 6.25 11.88 0.07
C GLN A 65 4.82 12.03 -0.45
N GLY A 66 4.63 11.77 -1.73
CA GLY A 66 3.32 11.61 -2.35
C GLY A 66 3.21 10.22 -2.96
N PHE A 67 2.06 9.58 -2.82
CA PHE A 67 1.78 8.27 -3.38
C PHE A 67 0.42 8.27 -4.07
N GLY A 68 0.30 7.52 -5.16
CA GLY A 68 -0.95 7.27 -5.84
C GLY A 68 -1.02 5.86 -6.38
N SER A 69 -2.23 5.30 -6.41
CA SER A 69 -2.50 4.01 -7.02
C SER A 69 -3.85 3.96 -7.70
N VAL A 70 -3.93 3.15 -8.74
CA VAL A 70 -5.17 2.80 -9.43
C VAL A 70 -5.24 1.28 -9.57
N GLY A 71 -6.40 0.72 -9.33
CA GLY A 71 -6.64 -0.72 -9.40
C GLY A 71 -7.79 -1.06 -10.34
N ALA A 72 -8.05 -2.35 -10.53
CA ALA A 72 -9.26 -2.82 -11.18
C ALA A 72 -10.51 -2.41 -10.37
N ASP A 73 -11.69 -2.46 -11.01
CA ASP A 73 -12.99 -2.16 -10.38
C ASP A 73 -13.09 -0.75 -9.79
N ASP A 74 -12.57 0.26 -10.51
CA ASP A 74 -12.58 1.70 -10.15
C ASP A 74 -11.90 2.04 -8.82
N ARG A 75 -11.02 1.17 -8.31
CA ARG A 75 -10.28 1.40 -7.08
C ARG A 75 -9.17 2.41 -7.28
N TYR A 76 -9.07 3.36 -6.36
CA TYR A 76 -7.95 4.29 -6.31
C TYR A 76 -7.57 4.65 -4.88
N TYR A 77 -6.35 5.08 -4.71
CA TYR A 77 -5.86 5.61 -3.44
C TYR A 77 -4.77 6.65 -3.69
N ILE A 78 -4.83 7.74 -2.94
CA ILE A 78 -3.80 8.78 -2.92
C ILE A 78 -3.39 9.06 -1.48
N GLN A 79 -2.13 9.40 -1.25
CA GLN A 79 -1.66 9.83 0.08
C GLN A 79 -0.58 10.89 -0.06
N ALA A 80 -0.48 11.73 0.98
CA ALA A 80 0.61 12.66 1.19
C ALA A 80 1.17 12.49 2.60
N ALA A 81 2.48 12.61 2.73
CA ALA A 81 3.16 12.52 4.02
C ALA A 81 4.33 13.50 4.09
N THR A 82 4.63 13.93 5.31
CA THR A 82 5.86 14.62 5.66
C THR A 82 6.54 13.88 6.79
N GLY A 83 7.85 13.96 6.84
CA GLY A 83 8.58 13.19 7.84
C GLY A 83 9.98 13.70 8.10
N LEU A 84 10.59 13.08 9.08
CA LEU A 84 11.98 13.28 9.46
C LEU A 84 12.81 12.10 8.99
N TYR A 85 14.02 12.38 8.52
CA TYR A 85 14.98 11.34 8.20
C TYR A 85 16.33 11.61 8.88
N LYS A 86 17.06 10.53 9.11
CA LYS A 86 18.40 10.58 9.69
C LYS A 86 19.31 9.54 9.04
N ASN A 87 20.40 10.01 8.46
CA ASN A 87 21.49 9.15 8.05
C ASN A 87 22.29 8.75 9.32
N LYS A 88 22.35 7.44 9.58
CA LYS A 88 23.02 6.86 10.77
C LYS A 88 24.49 6.53 10.54
N GLY A 89 25.03 6.86 9.35
CA GLY A 89 26.34 6.37 8.90
C GLY A 89 26.29 4.94 8.37
N ASN A 90 27.37 4.47 7.76
CA ASN A 90 27.46 3.14 7.15
C ASN A 90 26.33 2.84 6.16
N ASN A 91 25.85 3.86 5.43
CA ASN A 91 24.73 3.80 4.50
C ASN A 91 23.38 3.38 5.11
N LYS A 92 23.21 3.51 6.42
CA LYS A 92 21.96 3.22 7.11
C LYS A 92 21.11 4.49 7.25
N VAL A 93 19.84 4.39 6.90
CA VAL A 93 18.86 5.48 7.00
C VAL A 93 17.72 5.04 7.89
N PHE A 94 17.26 5.96 8.71
CA PHE A 94 16.02 5.87 9.47
C PHE A 94 15.11 7.03 9.08
N GLU A 95 13.83 6.74 8.88
CA GLU A 95 12.82 7.74 8.52
C GLU A 95 11.58 7.54 9.39
N LEU A 96 10.90 8.66 9.69
CA LEU A 96 9.61 8.68 10.37
C LEU A 96 8.70 9.66 9.65
N TYR A 97 7.59 9.18 9.11
CA TYR A 97 6.58 9.96 8.39
C TYR A 97 5.27 10.00 9.15
N GLY A 98 4.53 11.10 8.99
CA GLY A 98 3.12 11.21 9.31
C GLY A 98 2.35 11.70 8.09
N GLY A 99 1.18 11.17 7.86
CA GLY A 99 0.45 11.49 6.64
C GLY A 99 -1.03 11.19 6.68
N PHE A 100 -1.66 11.54 5.57
CA PHE A 100 -3.06 11.32 5.30
C PHE A 100 -3.23 10.69 3.92
N GLY A 101 -4.19 9.79 3.79
CA GLY A 101 -4.58 9.17 2.53
C GLY A 101 -6.10 9.12 2.37
N TYR A 102 -6.52 9.13 1.11
CA TYR A 102 -7.91 8.99 0.71
C TYR A 102 -8.02 7.99 -0.43
N GLY A 103 -9.00 7.12 -0.38
CA GLY A 103 -9.23 6.13 -1.40
C GLY A 103 -10.69 5.74 -1.57
N TYR A 104 -10.93 5.04 -2.65
CA TYR A 104 -12.20 4.41 -2.96
C TYR A 104 -11.95 2.94 -3.27
N GLY A 105 -12.79 2.09 -2.71
CA GLY A 105 -12.74 0.65 -2.92
C GLY A 105 -14.08 0.12 -3.41
N ASN A 106 -14.00 -0.87 -4.29
CA ASN A 106 -15.17 -1.55 -4.84
C ASN A 106 -14.94 -3.05 -4.77
N ALA A 107 -15.65 -3.72 -3.87
CA ALA A 107 -15.70 -5.18 -3.76
C ALA A 107 -17.01 -5.74 -4.31
N TYR A 108 -17.72 -4.96 -5.11
CA TYR A 108 -18.99 -5.35 -5.69
C TYR A 108 -18.80 -6.43 -6.76
N LYS A 109 -19.52 -7.53 -6.60
CA LYS A 109 -19.73 -8.53 -7.66
C LYS A 109 -21.21 -8.81 -7.75
N ASP A 110 -21.75 -8.80 -8.97
CA ASP A 110 -23.13 -9.13 -9.23
C ASP A 110 -23.53 -10.43 -8.55
N ALA A 111 -24.69 -10.41 -7.90
CA ALA A 111 -25.35 -11.56 -7.29
C ALA A 111 -24.78 -12.10 -5.96
N ASN A 112 -23.80 -11.48 -5.31
CA ASN A 112 -23.35 -11.92 -3.99
C ASN A 112 -23.80 -10.97 -2.87
N PRO A 113 -24.50 -11.43 -1.83
CA PRO A 113 -24.80 -10.62 -0.65
C PRO A 113 -23.50 -10.20 0.04
N GLY A 114 -23.43 -8.95 0.50
CA GLY A 114 -22.28 -8.46 1.23
C GLY A 114 -21.22 -7.73 0.41
N ASN A 115 -21.52 -7.35 -0.82
CA ASN A 115 -20.65 -6.55 -1.66
C ASN A 115 -20.62 -5.10 -1.20
N LEU A 116 -19.45 -4.64 -0.80
CA LEU A 116 -19.21 -3.31 -0.27
C LEU A 116 -18.48 -2.44 -1.28
N LEU A 117 -18.88 -1.19 -1.36
CA LEU A 117 -18.14 -0.17 -2.08
C LEU A 117 -18.19 1.15 -1.31
N GLY A 118 -17.20 1.99 -1.46
CA GLY A 118 -17.20 3.30 -0.82
C GLY A 118 -15.82 3.87 -0.57
N ASP A 119 -15.83 5.01 0.10
CA ASP A 119 -14.64 5.80 0.39
C ASP A 119 -14.00 5.38 1.71
N TYR A 120 -12.70 5.61 1.79
CA TYR A 120 -11.97 5.51 3.05
C TYR A 120 -10.91 6.59 3.18
N GLN A 121 -10.64 6.96 4.43
CA GLN A 121 -9.61 7.91 4.83
C GLN A 121 -8.66 7.23 5.79
N LEU A 122 -7.37 7.48 5.62
CA LEU A 122 -6.32 6.91 6.44
C LEU A 122 -5.44 8.01 7.02
N TYR A 123 -5.40 8.11 8.35
CA TYR A 123 -4.41 8.91 9.08
C TYR A 123 -3.33 7.94 9.59
N PHE A 124 -2.07 8.19 9.27
CA PHE A 124 -1.03 7.21 9.56
C PHE A 124 0.28 7.81 10.03
N GLY A 125 1.01 6.98 10.78
CA GLY A 125 2.43 7.11 11.03
C GLY A 125 3.18 5.97 10.34
N GLN A 126 4.37 6.24 9.81
CA GLN A 126 5.20 5.24 9.15
C GLN A 126 6.65 5.40 9.60
N ALA A 127 7.26 4.31 10.05
CA ALA A 127 8.67 4.24 10.39
C ALA A 127 9.41 3.33 9.40
N ASN A 128 10.52 3.81 8.87
CA ASN A 128 11.34 3.08 7.90
C ASN A 128 12.78 2.95 8.41
N PHE A 129 13.36 1.81 8.16
CA PHE A 129 14.78 1.57 8.39
C PHE A 129 15.37 0.77 7.24
N GLY A 130 16.53 1.17 6.75
CA GLY A 130 17.17 0.42 5.68
C GLY A 130 18.60 0.83 5.43
N LYS A 131 19.19 0.13 4.47
CA LYS A 131 20.55 0.35 3.99
C LYS A 131 20.49 0.75 2.52
N ILE A 132 21.03 1.92 2.20
CA ILE A 132 21.18 2.40 0.83
C ILE A 132 22.40 1.79 0.17
N SER A 133 22.42 1.78 -1.16
CA SER A 133 23.57 1.31 -1.93
C SER A 133 24.82 2.14 -1.62
N SER A 134 25.97 1.52 -1.75
CA SER A 134 27.29 2.17 -1.67
C SER A 134 28.02 2.00 -3.00
N SER A 135 29.17 2.68 -3.14
CA SER A 135 30.04 2.53 -4.32
C SER A 135 30.47 1.07 -4.59
N SER A 136 30.41 0.21 -3.58
CA SER A 136 30.77 -1.22 -3.66
C SER A 136 29.57 -2.16 -3.76
N SER A 137 28.32 -1.65 -3.67
CA SER A 137 27.13 -2.50 -3.66
C SER A 137 25.94 -1.80 -4.32
N ASN A 138 25.43 -2.37 -5.39
CA ASN A 138 24.22 -1.92 -6.09
C ASN A 138 22.93 -2.47 -5.46
N PHE A 139 22.95 -2.76 -4.15
CA PHE A 139 21.87 -3.40 -3.43
C PHE A 139 21.40 -2.51 -2.29
N GLU A 140 20.10 -2.30 -2.20
CA GLU A 140 19.42 -1.64 -1.08
C GLU A 140 18.42 -2.61 -0.45
N THR A 141 18.25 -2.53 0.86
CA THR A 141 17.28 -3.34 1.59
C THR A 141 16.78 -2.58 2.81
N GLY A 142 15.60 -2.90 3.24
CA GLY A 142 15.04 -2.30 4.44
C GLY A 142 13.68 -2.86 4.81
N PHE A 143 13.17 -2.26 5.87
CA PHE A 143 11.91 -2.60 6.48
C PHE A 143 11.17 -1.32 6.85
N GLY A 144 9.86 -1.32 6.70
CA GLY A 144 8.96 -0.27 7.14
C GLY A 144 7.75 -0.83 7.87
N LEU A 145 7.20 -0.01 8.74
CA LEU A 145 5.95 -0.27 9.44
C LEU A 145 5.08 0.97 9.33
N LYS A 146 3.88 0.81 8.76
CA LYS A 146 2.83 1.81 8.79
C LYS A 146 1.78 1.38 9.82
N ALA A 147 1.38 2.30 10.67
CA ALA A 147 0.25 2.14 11.57
C ALA A 147 -0.69 3.32 11.37
N GLY A 148 -2.01 3.08 11.36
CA GLY A 148 -2.94 4.14 11.05
C GLY A 148 -4.35 3.89 11.56
N TYR A 149 -5.11 4.99 11.59
CA TYR A 149 -6.54 5.02 11.83
C TYR A 149 -7.26 5.11 10.48
N LEU A 150 -8.09 4.12 10.20
CA LEU A 150 -8.85 3.97 8.98
C LEU A 150 -10.33 4.24 9.26
N HIS A 151 -10.86 5.30 8.66
CA HIS A 151 -12.28 5.63 8.63
C HIS A 151 -12.84 5.30 7.25
N SER A 152 -13.94 4.56 7.18
CA SER A 152 -14.55 4.19 5.91
C SER A 152 -16.07 4.35 5.91
N ASN A 153 -16.60 4.85 4.78
CA ASN A 153 -18.03 4.99 4.51
C ASN A 153 -18.38 4.02 3.40
N LEU A 154 -19.01 2.91 3.77
CA LEU A 154 -19.27 1.80 2.87
C LEU A 154 -20.74 1.62 2.63
N THR A 155 -21.10 1.41 1.38
CA THR A 155 -22.46 1.09 0.93
C THR A 155 -22.54 -0.39 0.59
N ASP A 156 -23.58 -1.04 1.13
CA ASP A 156 -23.96 -2.40 0.74
C ASP A 156 -25.19 -2.33 -0.16
N LYS A 157 -24.98 -2.57 -1.45
CA LYS A 157 -26.05 -2.53 -2.44
C LYS A 157 -26.96 -3.77 -2.36
N ASN A 158 -26.53 -4.85 -1.74
CA ASN A 158 -27.27 -6.12 -1.72
C ASN A 158 -27.81 -6.48 -0.34
N TYR A 159 -27.75 -5.57 0.64
CA TYR A 159 -28.17 -5.86 2.02
C TYR A 159 -29.62 -6.37 2.13
N TYR A 160 -30.52 -5.82 1.35
CA TYR A 160 -31.95 -6.18 1.34
C TYR A 160 -32.32 -7.21 0.26
N GLY A 161 -31.33 -7.83 -0.40
CA GLY A 161 -31.59 -8.78 -1.50
C GLY A 161 -32.05 -8.12 -2.81
N TRP A 162 -31.93 -6.80 -2.92
CA TRP A 162 -32.29 -6.06 -4.12
C TRP A 162 -31.09 -5.98 -5.04
N THR A 163 -31.25 -6.37 -6.29
CA THR A 163 -30.22 -6.27 -7.34
C THR A 163 -30.33 -4.98 -8.14
N SER A 164 -31.28 -4.10 -7.80
CA SER A 164 -31.55 -2.85 -8.52
C SER A 164 -30.63 -1.72 -8.03
N GLU A 165 -30.15 -0.90 -8.94
CA GLU A 165 -29.41 0.33 -8.64
C GLU A 165 -30.23 1.37 -7.86
N THR A 166 -31.56 1.19 -7.74
CA THR A 166 -32.52 2.11 -7.12
C THR A 166 -33.08 1.64 -5.78
N GLY A 167 -32.57 0.51 -5.23
CA GLY A 167 -33.08 -0.05 -3.96
C GLY A 167 -32.57 0.72 -2.71
N PRO A 168 -33.16 0.47 -1.55
CA PRO A 168 -32.62 1.01 -0.29
C PRO A 168 -31.27 0.33 -0.01
N PHE A 169 -30.21 1.15 0.06
CA PHE A 169 -28.87 0.68 0.40
C PHE A 169 -28.60 0.85 1.90
N LYS A 170 -27.81 -0.05 2.47
CA LYS A 170 -27.32 0.12 3.83
C LYS A 170 -25.92 0.76 3.81
N ILE A 171 -25.80 1.86 4.52
CA ILE A 171 -24.53 2.57 4.68
C ILE A 171 -23.92 2.18 6.01
N TYR A 172 -22.62 1.89 6.02
CA TYR A 172 -21.81 1.59 7.19
C TYR A 172 -20.71 2.63 7.34
N HIS A 173 -20.58 3.15 8.55
CA HIS A 173 -19.45 3.97 8.96
C HIS A 173 -18.54 3.09 9.82
N ASP A 174 -17.41 2.71 9.28
CA ASP A 174 -16.48 1.80 9.93
C ASP A 174 -15.22 2.53 10.39
N GLU A 175 -14.81 2.22 11.62
CA GLU A 175 -13.58 2.72 12.22
C GLU A 175 -12.66 1.55 12.56
N SER A 176 -11.40 1.68 12.20
CA SER A 176 -10.43 0.60 12.34
C SER A 176 -9.03 1.13 12.61
N ILE A 177 -8.20 0.31 13.23
CA ILE A 177 -6.75 0.48 13.23
C ILE A 177 -6.15 -0.50 12.24
N LEU A 178 -5.13 -0.04 11.52
CA LEU A 178 -4.38 -0.89 10.61
C LEU A 178 -2.90 -0.92 10.99
N PHE A 179 -2.25 -2.05 10.65
CA PHE A 179 -0.81 -2.26 10.70
C PHE A 179 -0.33 -2.88 9.40
N GLU A 180 0.69 -2.29 8.79
CA GLU A 180 1.26 -2.74 7.52
C GLU A 180 2.78 -2.83 7.63
N PRO A 181 3.33 -3.96 8.10
CA PRO A 181 4.76 -4.24 7.97
C PRO A 181 5.13 -4.55 6.52
N VAL A 182 6.27 -4.05 6.05
CA VAL A 182 6.80 -4.35 4.72
C VAL A 182 8.33 -4.44 4.75
N GLY A 183 8.86 -5.44 4.07
CA GLY A 183 10.26 -5.54 3.70
C GLY A 183 10.44 -5.26 2.21
N PHE A 184 11.60 -4.74 1.83
CA PHE A 184 11.93 -4.55 0.43
C PHE A 184 13.39 -4.89 0.13
N ILE A 185 13.63 -5.18 -1.13
CA ILE A 185 14.95 -5.27 -1.74
C ILE A 185 14.95 -4.49 -3.05
N ARG A 186 16.05 -3.77 -3.32
CA ARG A 186 16.29 -3.09 -4.58
C ARG A 186 17.66 -3.48 -5.10
N PHE A 187 17.74 -3.75 -6.40
CA PHE A 187 18.97 -4.11 -7.07
C PHE A 187 19.01 -3.56 -8.48
N GLY A 188 20.20 -3.20 -8.95
CA GLY A 188 20.36 -2.63 -10.29
C GLY A 188 21.50 -1.62 -10.36
N GLY A 189 21.35 -0.61 -11.22
CA GLY A 189 22.33 0.46 -11.40
C GLY A 189 22.28 1.54 -10.31
N ASN A 190 23.14 2.54 -10.44
CA ASN A 190 23.20 3.64 -9.47
C ASN A 190 21.91 4.47 -9.43
N ARG A 191 21.27 4.70 -10.57
CA ARG A 191 20.08 5.53 -10.68
C ARG A 191 18.79 4.73 -10.82
N LEU A 192 18.82 3.62 -11.57
CA LEU A 192 17.64 2.80 -11.83
C LEU A 192 17.82 1.41 -11.21
N ARG A 193 16.83 0.98 -10.42
CA ARG A 193 16.82 -0.31 -9.74
C ARG A 193 15.46 -0.98 -9.89
N ILE A 194 15.50 -2.30 -9.93
CA ILE A 194 14.30 -3.12 -9.73
C ILE A 194 14.02 -3.15 -8.22
N ASN A 195 12.76 -2.96 -7.86
CA ASN A 195 12.28 -2.96 -6.49
C ASN A 195 11.29 -4.11 -6.29
N VAL A 196 11.51 -4.93 -5.28
CA VAL A 196 10.60 -5.99 -4.85
C VAL A 196 10.21 -5.70 -3.41
N LYS A 197 8.92 -5.67 -3.14
CA LYS A 197 8.33 -5.39 -1.82
C LYS A 197 7.45 -6.55 -1.40
N LEU A 198 7.57 -6.95 -0.14
CA LEU A 198 6.72 -7.96 0.48
C LEU A 198 6.25 -7.44 1.83
N GLY A 199 4.96 -7.48 2.08
CA GLY A 199 4.38 -7.02 3.32
C GLY A 199 3.07 -7.72 3.66
N GLY A 200 2.51 -7.33 4.80
CA GLY A 200 1.21 -7.79 5.26
C GLY A 200 0.35 -6.62 5.70
N THR A 201 -0.94 -6.86 5.83
CA THR A 201 -1.89 -5.90 6.39
C THR A 201 -2.73 -6.59 7.44
N LEU A 202 -2.87 -5.96 8.58
CA LEU A 202 -3.74 -6.36 9.67
C LEU A 202 -4.67 -5.20 9.99
N ILE A 203 -5.98 -5.43 9.96
CA ILE A 203 -7.00 -4.43 10.28
C ILE A 203 -7.83 -4.92 11.45
N TYR A 204 -7.95 -4.09 12.47
CA TYR A 204 -8.82 -4.32 13.63
C TYR A 204 -9.92 -3.28 13.65
N LYS A 205 -11.19 -3.72 13.49
CA LYS A 205 -12.38 -2.86 13.48
C LYS A 205 -12.88 -2.62 14.91
N PHE A 206 -13.30 -1.39 15.17
CA PHE A 206 -13.98 -0.99 16.43
C PHE A 206 -15.49 -1.02 16.30
N THR A 207 -16.01 -0.65 15.12
CA THR A 207 -17.43 -0.57 14.82
C THR A 207 -17.86 -1.72 13.92
N ASN A 208 -19.16 -2.05 13.91
CA ASN A 208 -19.76 -3.08 13.03
C ASN A 208 -18.93 -4.39 12.98
N LYS A 209 -18.58 -4.94 14.18
CA LYS A 209 -17.68 -6.09 14.33
C LYS A 209 -18.22 -7.39 13.76
N ASP A 210 -19.50 -7.47 13.57
CA ASP A 210 -20.24 -8.57 12.94
C ASP A 210 -19.92 -8.71 11.45
N ARG A 211 -19.29 -7.70 10.86
CA ARG A 211 -18.96 -7.63 9.44
C ARG A 211 -17.49 -7.32 9.22
N ASN A 212 -16.85 -8.12 8.40
CA ASN A 212 -15.46 -7.90 8.03
C ASN A 212 -15.34 -6.81 6.95
N LEU A 213 -14.33 -5.93 7.07
CA LEU A 213 -13.89 -5.09 5.98
C LEU A 213 -13.11 -5.97 4.99
N PRO A 214 -13.53 -6.06 3.73
CA PRO A 214 -12.78 -6.82 2.74
C PRO A 214 -11.42 -6.18 2.45
N TYR A 215 -10.32 -6.86 2.75
CA TYR A 215 -8.96 -6.42 2.45
C TYR A 215 -8.03 -7.63 2.19
N SER A 216 -6.89 -7.39 1.56
CA SER A 216 -5.87 -8.41 1.38
C SER A 216 -4.89 -8.42 2.54
N TYR A 217 -4.62 -9.60 3.09
CA TYR A 217 -3.62 -9.80 4.15
C TYR A 217 -2.18 -9.74 3.63
N LEU A 218 -1.98 -9.99 2.34
CA LEU A 218 -0.66 -10.05 1.72
C LEU A 218 -0.49 -8.91 0.70
N ASN A 219 0.66 -8.26 0.80
CA ASN A 219 1.13 -7.23 -0.11
C ASN A 219 2.40 -7.71 -0.79
N LEU A 220 2.36 -7.89 -2.09
CA LEU A 220 3.54 -8.17 -2.91
C LEU A 220 3.55 -7.17 -4.07
N GLY A 221 4.65 -6.46 -4.23
CA GLY A 221 4.84 -5.52 -5.32
C GLY A 221 6.18 -5.69 -6.01
N ILE A 222 6.19 -5.43 -7.30
CA ILE A 222 7.40 -5.31 -8.11
C ILE A 222 7.35 -4.00 -8.88
N GLY A 223 8.48 -3.32 -9.01
CA GLY A 223 8.53 -2.03 -9.68
C GLY A 223 9.95 -1.59 -10.02
N LEU A 224 10.02 -0.35 -10.43
CA LEU A 224 11.26 0.36 -10.74
C LEU A 224 11.43 1.50 -9.74
N ASN A 225 12.62 1.63 -9.19
CA ASN A 225 13.01 2.75 -8.34
C ASN A 225 14.06 3.57 -9.08
N TYR A 226 13.82 4.88 -9.18
CA TYR A 226 14.74 5.84 -9.76
C TYR A 226 15.18 6.84 -8.70
N ARG A 227 16.47 7.13 -8.66
CA ARG A 227 17.11 8.09 -7.76
C ARG A 227 17.94 9.11 -8.54
N LEU A 228 17.76 10.39 -8.26
CA LEU A 228 18.60 11.52 -8.72
C LEU A 228 19.56 11.92 -7.63
#